data_c804e3144c937cd6ad087d77a71a159d
#
_entry.id   c804e3144c937cd6ad087d77a71a159d
#
_cell.length_a   1.000
_cell.length_b   1.000
_cell.length_c   1.000
_cell.angle_alpha   90.00
_cell.angle_beta   90.00
_cell.angle_gamma   90.00
#
_symmetry.space_group_name_H-M   'P 1'
#
loop_
_entity.id
_entity.type
_entity.pdbx_description
1 polymer ?
#
loop_
_entity_poly.entity_id
_entity_poly.type
_entity_poly.pdbx_seq_one_letter_code
_entity_poly.pdbx_strand_id
1 'polypeptide(L)'
;MNLLKTLLIVPLFLTTQIFAGHHEESKVSQKVMMNNIKTAKSWIDAGYSDKDAFMAVVKKHMSDDGYNYPGRFIGFGFNFDPSNDQMVVDWVIENSPAVGVLQSGDTFVSVAGVPATRENRENGVLSFTGLPGQPVKAVVNRDGKDVEVSFNRGLVSPRYSKAQIMENIESSNGEDWGADEYEIIEVAANRSKNVVYVWTWHKFTDDITDLQYEENQVTRFQFNDDGQVIARGDMSEESLVQSQLGFKVSR
;
A
#
# COMPACT_ATOMS: atom_id res chain seq x y z
N MET A 1 -24.87 24.38 83.22
CA MET A 1 -25.74 23.39 82.64
C MET A 1 -25.82 23.67 81.12
N ASN A 2 -24.86 23.16 80.39
CA ASN A 2 -24.68 23.47 78.96
C ASN A 2 -25.13 22.22 78.19
N LEU A 3 -26.20 22.36 77.38
CA LEU A 3 -26.66 21.34 76.45
C LEU A 3 -25.81 21.46 75.15
N LEU A 4 -25.01 20.45 74.92
CA LEU A 4 -24.30 20.24 73.62
C LEU A 4 -25.32 19.70 72.61
N LYS A 5 -25.63 20.53 71.55
CA LYS A 5 -26.42 20.06 70.44
C LYS A 5 -25.48 19.40 69.45
N THR A 6 -25.53 18.09 69.34
CA THR A 6 -24.82 17.30 68.32
C THR A 6 -25.54 17.42 67.02
N LEU A 7 -24.88 18.09 66.05
CA LEU A 7 -25.36 18.20 64.69
C LEU A 7 -24.93 16.96 63.88
N LEU A 8 -25.91 16.13 63.53
CA LEU A 8 -25.68 14.93 62.72
C LEU A 8 -25.60 15.36 61.23
N ILE A 9 -24.38 15.38 60.67
CA ILE A 9 -24.16 15.60 59.24
C ILE A 9 -24.29 14.24 58.55
N VAL A 10 -25.39 14.03 57.82
CA VAL A 10 -25.56 12.88 56.92
C VAL A 10 -24.90 13.21 55.60
N PRO A 11 -23.87 12.46 55.17
CA PRO A 11 -23.31 12.68 53.86
C PRO A 11 -24.26 12.13 52.81
N LEU A 12 -24.76 13.03 51.96
CA LEU A 12 -25.55 12.71 50.78
C LEU A 12 -24.59 12.20 49.70
N PHE A 13 -24.45 10.88 49.59
CA PHE A 13 -23.74 10.26 48.47
C PHE A 13 -24.60 10.44 47.20
N LEU A 14 -24.28 11.47 46.40
CA LEU A 14 -24.69 11.54 45.02
C LEU A 14 -23.89 10.49 44.21
N THR A 15 -24.48 9.33 44.01
CA THR A 15 -24.00 8.36 43.02
C THR A 15 -24.31 8.91 41.66
N THR A 16 -23.34 9.62 41.07
CA THR A 16 -23.34 9.88 39.60
C THR A 16 -23.14 8.54 38.92
N GLN A 17 -24.22 7.93 38.46
CA GLN A 17 -24.12 6.86 37.47
C GLN A 17 -23.52 7.46 36.19
N ILE A 18 -22.22 7.27 36.01
CA ILE A 18 -21.57 7.46 34.72
C ILE A 18 -22.14 6.36 33.83
N PHE A 19 -23.16 6.66 33.05
CA PHE A 19 -23.50 5.88 31.88
C PHE A 19 -22.32 5.98 30.92
N ALA A 20 -21.38 5.05 31.06
CA ALA A 20 -20.46 4.74 29.98
C ALA A 20 -21.34 4.23 28.82
N GLY A 21 -21.74 5.13 27.95
CA GLY A 21 -22.36 4.75 26.71
C GLY A 21 -21.38 3.88 25.96
N HIS A 22 -21.55 2.56 26.04
CA HIS A 22 -21.01 1.67 25.04
C HIS A 22 -21.66 2.11 23.72
N HIS A 23 -20.95 2.93 22.95
CA HIS A 23 -21.18 3.00 21.52
C HIS A 23 -20.94 1.57 21.02
N GLU A 24 -21.99 0.76 20.89
CA GLU A 24 -21.91 -0.43 20.07
C GLU A 24 -21.53 0.06 18.67
N GLU A 25 -20.27 -0.13 18.28
CA GLU A 25 -19.86 0.05 16.89
C GLU A 25 -20.84 -0.77 16.04
N SER A 26 -21.54 -0.13 15.14
CA SER A 26 -22.53 -0.77 14.29
C SER A 26 -21.88 -1.87 13.49
N LYS A 27 -22.12 -3.12 13.84
CA LYS A 27 -21.55 -4.28 13.14
C LYS A 27 -22.33 -4.53 11.88
N VAL A 28 -21.65 -4.63 10.76
CA VAL A 28 -22.31 -5.06 9.51
C VAL A 28 -23.00 -6.42 9.70
N SER A 29 -24.10 -6.64 8.97
CA SER A 29 -24.85 -7.90 9.08
C SER A 29 -23.98 -9.10 8.66
N GLN A 30 -24.31 -10.29 9.18
CA GLN A 30 -23.61 -11.50 8.78
C GLN A 30 -23.68 -11.75 7.27
N LYS A 31 -24.82 -11.46 6.65
CA LYS A 31 -25.01 -11.60 5.19
C LYS A 31 -24.06 -10.68 4.42
N VAL A 32 -23.92 -9.41 4.82
CA VAL A 32 -22.99 -8.46 4.21
C VAL A 32 -21.56 -8.97 4.35
N MET A 33 -21.16 -9.39 5.57
CA MET A 33 -19.81 -9.91 5.80
C MET A 33 -19.50 -11.16 4.96
N MET A 34 -20.45 -12.09 4.80
CA MET A 34 -20.28 -13.25 3.94
C MET A 34 -20.09 -12.87 2.45
N ASN A 35 -20.77 -11.83 1.98
CA ASN A 35 -20.56 -11.31 0.63
C ASN A 35 -19.19 -10.66 0.49
N ASN A 36 -18.74 -9.88 1.49
CA ASN A 36 -17.42 -9.26 1.51
C ASN A 36 -16.29 -10.32 1.48
N ILE A 37 -16.47 -11.42 2.23
CA ILE A 37 -15.54 -12.56 2.19
C ILE A 37 -15.49 -13.17 0.78
N LYS A 38 -16.62 -13.35 0.12
CA LYS A 38 -16.65 -13.85 -1.26
C LYS A 38 -15.94 -12.89 -2.23
N THR A 39 -16.19 -11.60 -2.09
CA THR A 39 -15.53 -10.57 -2.90
C THR A 39 -14.01 -10.59 -2.70
N ALA A 40 -13.55 -10.64 -1.44
CA ALA A 40 -12.12 -10.71 -1.13
C ALA A 40 -11.46 -11.97 -1.73
N LYS A 41 -12.09 -13.14 -1.62
CA LYS A 41 -11.60 -14.37 -2.23
C LYS A 41 -11.55 -14.27 -3.76
N SER A 42 -12.64 -13.80 -4.39
CA SER A 42 -12.66 -13.62 -5.85
C SER A 42 -11.59 -12.63 -6.33
N TRP A 43 -11.25 -11.63 -5.51
CA TRP A 43 -10.17 -10.71 -5.83
C TRP A 43 -8.80 -11.39 -5.84
N ILE A 44 -8.53 -12.22 -4.84
CA ILE A 44 -7.31 -13.03 -4.76
C ILE A 44 -7.24 -14.02 -5.90
N ASP A 45 -8.30 -14.83 -6.10
CA ASP A 45 -8.35 -15.83 -7.15
C ASP A 45 -8.10 -15.22 -8.54
N ALA A 46 -8.76 -14.10 -8.85
CA ALA A 46 -8.56 -13.40 -10.12
C ALA A 46 -7.15 -12.81 -10.25
N GLY A 47 -6.61 -12.21 -9.17
CA GLY A 47 -5.29 -11.60 -9.18
C GLY A 47 -4.17 -12.61 -9.44
N TYR A 48 -4.33 -13.86 -9.00
CA TYR A 48 -3.34 -14.91 -9.20
C TYR A 48 -3.59 -15.81 -10.42
N SER A 49 -4.68 -15.60 -11.16
CA SER A 49 -5.02 -16.54 -12.26
C SER A 49 -5.22 -15.89 -13.62
N ASP A 50 -5.86 -14.73 -13.70
CA ASP A 50 -6.28 -14.16 -14.98
C ASP A 50 -6.43 -12.65 -14.95
N LYS A 51 -5.77 -11.95 -15.88
CA LYS A 51 -5.75 -10.50 -16.02
C LYS A 51 -7.15 -9.90 -16.23
N ASP A 52 -7.92 -10.46 -17.14
CA ASP A 52 -9.24 -9.92 -17.49
C ASP A 52 -10.24 -10.15 -16.36
N ALA A 53 -10.16 -11.32 -15.69
CA ALA A 53 -10.94 -11.60 -14.50
C ALA A 53 -10.58 -10.62 -13.36
N PHE A 54 -9.29 -10.32 -13.16
CA PHE A 54 -8.85 -9.34 -12.17
C PHE A 54 -9.36 -7.94 -12.49
N MET A 55 -9.24 -7.50 -13.74
CA MET A 55 -9.79 -6.25 -14.23
C MET A 55 -11.30 -6.14 -13.93
N ALA A 56 -12.05 -7.20 -14.23
CA ALA A 56 -13.49 -7.24 -14.00
C ALA A 56 -13.84 -7.16 -12.50
N VAL A 57 -13.09 -7.84 -11.64
CA VAL A 57 -13.28 -7.80 -10.18
C VAL A 57 -12.99 -6.40 -9.63
N VAL A 58 -11.87 -5.77 -10.01
CA VAL A 58 -11.55 -4.40 -9.60
C VAL A 58 -12.63 -3.42 -10.05
N LYS A 59 -13.00 -3.47 -11.34
CA LYS A 59 -14.02 -2.59 -11.91
C LYS A 59 -15.35 -2.70 -11.19
N LYS A 60 -15.78 -3.91 -10.84
CA LYS A 60 -17.07 -4.19 -10.22
C LYS A 60 -17.11 -3.90 -8.73
N HIS A 61 -16.04 -4.26 -8.01
CA HIS A 61 -16.08 -4.34 -6.56
C HIS A 61 -15.29 -3.25 -5.84
N MET A 62 -14.44 -2.48 -6.53
CA MET A 62 -13.77 -1.35 -5.93
C MET A 62 -14.61 -0.09 -6.04
N SER A 63 -14.74 0.65 -4.95
CA SER A 63 -15.36 1.98 -4.96
C SER A 63 -14.56 2.94 -5.84
N ASP A 64 -15.22 3.93 -6.44
CA ASP A 64 -14.52 4.90 -7.31
C ASP A 64 -13.54 5.79 -6.53
N ASP A 65 -13.76 5.99 -5.24
CA ASP A 65 -12.86 6.64 -4.29
C ASP A 65 -11.95 5.66 -3.53
N GLY A 66 -11.97 4.39 -3.92
CA GLY A 66 -11.15 3.35 -3.32
C GLY A 66 -9.69 3.43 -3.76
N TYR A 67 -8.80 2.87 -2.93
CA TYR A 67 -7.38 2.86 -3.20
C TYR A 67 -6.68 1.60 -2.70
N ASN A 68 -5.53 1.31 -3.34
CA ASN A 68 -4.61 0.26 -2.95
C ASN A 68 -3.35 0.87 -2.33
N TYR A 69 -2.86 0.23 -1.27
CA TYR A 69 -1.58 0.52 -0.63
C TYR A 69 -0.57 -0.56 -0.99
N PRO A 70 0.37 -0.33 -1.90
CA PRO A 70 1.33 -1.34 -2.34
C PRO A 70 2.52 -1.53 -1.36
N GLY A 71 2.45 -0.91 -0.18
CA GLY A 71 3.55 -0.89 0.77
C GLY A 71 4.21 0.48 0.89
N ARG A 72 5.11 0.61 1.87
CA ARG A 72 5.85 1.84 2.16
C ARG A 72 7.33 1.62 1.96
N PHE A 73 8.03 2.65 1.50
CA PHE A 73 9.48 2.60 1.29
C PHE A 73 10.16 3.91 1.66
N ILE A 74 11.48 3.91 1.76
CA ILE A 74 12.27 5.12 1.92
C ILE A 74 12.80 5.54 0.56
N GLY A 75 12.44 6.76 0.14
CA GLY A 75 12.81 7.24 -1.19
C GLY A 75 12.38 8.68 -1.44
N PHE A 76 12.13 9.00 -2.70
CA PHE A 76 11.72 10.33 -3.17
C PHE A 76 10.19 10.44 -3.28
N GLY A 77 9.54 9.46 -3.86
CA GLY A 77 8.09 9.41 -4.00
C GLY A 77 7.58 9.96 -5.33
N PHE A 78 7.97 9.33 -6.40
CA PHE A 78 7.43 9.52 -7.74
C PHE A 78 7.22 8.15 -8.40
N ASN A 79 6.40 8.13 -9.44
CA ASN A 79 6.22 6.98 -10.32
C ASN A 79 6.86 7.27 -11.68
N PHE A 80 7.34 6.23 -12.35
CA PHE A 80 7.88 6.27 -13.71
C PHE A 80 7.69 4.90 -14.36
N ASP A 81 7.66 4.87 -15.68
CA ASP A 81 7.61 3.61 -16.44
C ASP A 81 9.01 2.98 -16.51
N PRO A 82 9.26 1.83 -15.88
CA PRO A 82 10.57 1.18 -15.88
C PRO A 82 10.97 0.59 -17.26
N SER A 83 10.03 0.40 -18.18
CA SER A 83 10.31 -0.09 -19.55
C SER A 83 10.97 0.97 -20.43
N ASN A 84 10.83 2.25 -20.08
CA ASN A 84 11.47 3.34 -20.80
C ASN A 84 12.96 3.44 -20.45
N ASP A 85 13.77 3.76 -21.47
CA ASP A 85 15.21 4.03 -21.28
C ASP A 85 15.45 5.28 -20.42
N GLN A 86 14.53 6.24 -20.49
CA GLN A 86 14.56 7.47 -19.73
C GLN A 86 13.65 7.37 -18.51
N MET A 87 14.12 7.92 -17.39
CA MET A 87 13.34 7.99 -16.16
C MET A 87 12.52 9.28 -16.16
N VAL A 88 11.36 9.22 -16.77
CA VAL A 88 10.38 10.32 -16.79
C VAL A 88 9.45 10.19 -15.61
N VAL A 89 9.25 11.27 -14.87
CA VAL A 89 8.27 11.32 -13.77
C VAL A 89 6.87 11.33 -14.36
N ASP A 90 6.12 10.26 -14.19
CA ASP A 90 4.72 10.19 -14.62
C ASP A 90 3.84 11.01 -13.65
N TRP A 91 4.01 10.78 -12.37
CA TRP A 91 3.32 11.51 -11.31
C TRP A 91 4.09 11.47 -9.99
N VAL A 92 3.84 12.48 -9.14
CA VAL A 92 4.44 12.60 -7.82
C VAL A 92 3.47 12.05 -6.77
N ILE A 93 3.98 11.19 -5.89
CA ILE A 93 3.20 10.58 -4.81
C ILE A 93 2.89 11.65 -3.75
N GLU A 94 1.62 11.78 -3.40
CA GLU A 94 1.17 12.72 -2.37
C GLU A 94 1.88 12.49 -1.03
N ASN A 95 2.15 13.58 -0.32
CA ASN A 95 2.83 13.59 0.98
C ASN A 95 4.22 12.95 0.97
N SER A 96 4.87 12.87 -0.18
CA SER A 96 6.24 12.40 -0.34
C SER A 96 7.27 13.54 -0.35
N PRO A 97 8.57 13.24 -0.19
CA PRO A 97 9.65 14.22 -0.34
C PRO A 97 9.69 14.92 -1.70
N ALA A 98 9.16 14.30 -2.75
CA ALA A 98 9.15 14.85 -4.10
C ALA A 98 8.12 15.97 -4.30
N VAL A 99 7.14 16.11 -3.40
CA VAL A 99 6.09 17.14 -3.50
C VAL A 99 6.69 18.54 -3.47
N GLY A 100 6.36 19.34 -4.50
CA GLY A 100 6.88 20.70 -4.67
C GLY A 100 8.33 20.77 -5.18
N VAL A 101 8.99 19.61 -5.40
CA VAL A 101 10.35 19.53 -5.95
C VAL A 101 10.33 18.96 -7.36
N LEU A 102 9.64 17.85 -7.57
CA LEU A 102 9.42 17.22 -8.87
C LEU A 102 8.03 17.53 -9.42
N GLN A 103 7.87 17.39 -10.72
CA GLN A 103 6.59 17.46 -11.42
C GLN A 103 6.51 16.40 -12.51
N SER A 104 5.30 16.06 -12.93
CA SER A 104 5.10 15.18 -14.10
C SER A 104 5.80 15.74 -15.33
N GLY A 105 6.45 14.88 -16.09
CA GLY A 105 7.25 15.23 -17.26
C GLY A 105 8.72 15.56 -16.97
N ASP A 106 9.13 15.73 -15.71
CA ASP A 106 10.55 15.84 -15.35
C ASP A 106 11.28 14.56 -15.79
N THR A 107 12.39 14.69 -16.52
CA THR A 107 13.24 13.55 -16.90
C THR A 107 14.53 13.59 -16.10
N PHE A 108 14.83 12.56 -15.31
CA PHE A 108 16.08 12.51 -14.56
C PHE A 108 17.30 12.46 -15.48
N VAL A 109 18.24 13.34 -15.25
CA VAL A 109 19.58 13.39 -15.90
C VAL A 109 20.60 12.71 -15.00
N SER A 110 20.58 13.01 -13.68
CA SER A 110 21.46 12.37 -12.71
C SER A 110 20.86 12.41 -11.29
N VAL A 111 21.27 11.46 -10.44
CA VAL A 111 20.95 11.41 -9.02
C VAL A 111 22.22 11.19 -8.23
N ALA A 112 22.53 12.06 -7.29
CA ALA A 112 23.77 12.05 -6.49
C ALA A 112 25.04 11.98 -7.36
N GLY A 113 25.02 12.59 -8.55
CA GLY A 113 26.12 12.57 -9.52
C GLY A 113 26.18 11.32 -10.42
N VAL A 114 25.32 10.33 -10.19
CA VAL A 114 25.20 9.14 -11.05
C VAL A 114 24.24 9.44 -12.22
N PRO A 115 24.63 9.23 -13.49
CA PRO A 115 23.74 9.39 -14.63
C PRO A 115 22.50 8.50 -14.53
N ALA A 116 21.33 9.06 -14.81
CA ALA A 116 20.05 8.36 -14.74
C ALA A 116 19.79 7.53 -16.02
N THR A 117 20.61 6.53 -16.24
CA THR A 117 20.50 5.60 -17.37
C THR A 117 19.83 4.29 -16.91
N ARG A 118 19.21 3.58 -17.86
CA ARG A 118 18.68 2.24 -17.64
C ARG A 118 19.76 1.29 -17.08
N GLU A 119 20.96 1.30 -17.69
CA GLU A 119 22.09 0.49 -17.26
C GLU A 119 22.46 0.74 -15.79
N ASN A 120 22.60 2.01 -15.36
CA ASN A 120 22.93 2.34 -13.97
C ASN A 120 21.81 1.94 -13.00
N ARG A 121 20.56 1.95 -13.44
CA ARG A 121 19.41 1.51 -12.65
C ARG A 121 19.42 -0.02 -12.47
N GLU A 122 19.55 -0.77 -13.57
CA GLU A 122 19.56 -2.25 -13.55
C GLU A 122 20.78 -2.80 -12.78
N ASN A 123 21.92 -2.15 -12.87
CA ASN A 123 23.13 -2.51 -12.12
C ASN A 123 23.09 -2.02 -10.65
N GLY A 124 22.02 -1.38 -10.20
CA GLY A 124 21.89 -0.89 -8.82
C GLY A 124 22.83 0.26 -8.44
N VAL A 125 23.52 0.87 -9.40
CA VAL A 125 24.40 2.04 -9.19
C VAL A 125 23.58 3.29 -8.95
N LEU A 126 22.48 3.45 -9.71
CA LEU A 126 21.53 4.53 -9.53
C LEU A 126 20.54 4.15 -8.43
N SER A 127 20.56 4.85 -7.29
CA SER A 127 19.69 4.53 -6.16
C SER A 127 18.79 5.70 -5.78
N PHE A 128 17.48 5.44 -5.83
CA PHE A 128 16.44 6.35 -5.33
C PHE A 128 16.09 6.07 -3.86
N THR A 129 16.45 4.89 -3.35
CA THR A 129 16.29 4.48 -1.94
C THR A 129 17.52 4.85 -1.12
N GLY A 130 17.46 4.73 0.19
CA GLY A 130 18.57 5.01 1.09
C GLY A 130 18.10 5.27 2.53
N LEU A 131 18.92 5.95 3.33
CA LEU A 131 18.59 6.22 4.71
C LEU A 131 17.58 7.37 4.84
N PRO A 132 16.61 7.30 5.77
CA PRO A 132 15.69 8.39 6.06
C PRO A 132 16.46 9.67 6.45
N GLY A 133 16.02 10.81 5.92
CA GLY A 133 16.66 12.12 6.17
C GLY A 133 17.94 12.37 5.37
N GLN A 134 18.44 11.41 4.63
CA GLN A 134 19.65 11.58 3.81
C GLN A 134 19.38 12.59 2.69
N PRO A 135 20.19 13.68 2.60
CA PRO A 135 20.05 14.66 1.53
C PRO A 135 20.50 14.09 0.20
N VAL A 136 19.79 14.43 -0.86
CA VAL A 136 20.12 14.04 -2.23
C VAL A 136 20.01 15.25 -3.14
N LYS A 137 20.98 15.40 -4.03
CA LYS A 137 20.92 16.33 -5.16
C LYS A 137 20.67 15.51 -6.43
N ALA A 138 19.79 16.00 -7.28
CA ALA A 138 19.53 15.43 -8.58
C ALA A 138 19.49 16.55 -9.63
N VAL A 139 19.67 16.17 -10.89
CA VAL A 139 19.42 17.03 -12.03
C VAL A 139 18.29 16.42 -12.82
N VAL A 140 17.29 17.20 -13.11
CA VAL A 140 16.17 16.82 -13.99
C VAL A 140 16.12 17.75 -15.19
N ASN A 141 15.78 17.21 -16.36
CA ASN A 141 15.41 18.01 -17.52
C ASN A 141 13.93 18.35 -17.40
N ARG A 142 13.63 19.64 -17.30
CA ARG A 142 12.30 20.22 -17.19
C ARG A 142 12.09 21.18 -18.35
N ASP A 143 11.14 20.88 -19.25
CA ASP A 143 10.85 21.69 -20.44
C ASP A 143 12.11 22.01 -21.29
N GLY A 144 12.99 21.03 -21.44
CA GLY A 144 14.24 21.15 -22.23
C GLY A 144 15.38 21.86 -21.51
N LYS A 145 15.25 22.13 -20.20
CA LYS A 145 16.29 22.77 -19.38
C LYS A 145 16.66 21.87 -18.20
N ASP A 146 17.96 21.77 -17.95
CA ASP A 146 18.46 21.07 -16.78
C ASP A 146 18.27 21.95 -15.53
N VAL A 147 17.61 21.36 -14.54
CA VAL A 147 17.28 21.99 -13.25
C VAL A 147 17.87 21.17 -12.12
N GLU A 148 18.67 21.80 -11.28
CA GLU A 148 19.10 21.16 -10.02
C GLU A 148 17.95 21.14 -9.04
N VAL A 149 17.69 19.97 -8.47
CA VAL A 149 16.70 19.75 -7.39
C VAL A 149 17.37 19.08 -6.21
N SER A 150 16.87 19.36 -5.01
CA SER A 150 17.38 18.71 -3.81
C SER A 150 16.24 18.43 -2.84
N PHE A 151 16.29 17.28 -2.19
CA PHE A 151 15.35 16.85 -1.15
C PHE A 151 16.00 15.84 -0.24
N ASN A 152 15.38 15.59 0.91
CA ASN A 152 15.80 14.53 1.80
C ASN A 152 14.97 13.28 1.52
N ARG A 153 15.60 12.09 1.51
CA ARG A 153 14.86 10.85 1.45
C ARG A 153 13.92 10.73 2.65
N GLY A 154 12.72 10.30 2.42
CA GLY A 154 11.70 10.19 3.46
C GLY A 154 10.84 8.95 3.28
N LEU A 155 9.96 8.72 4.24
CA LEU A 155 8.96 7.67 4.15
C LEU A 155 7.95 8.04 3.07
N VAL A 156 7.80 7.18 2.09
CA VAL A 156 6.80 7.26 1.01
C VAL A 156 5.72 6.23 1.28
N SER A 157 4.47 6.66 1.21
CA SER A 157 3.28 5.80 1.38
C SER A 157 2.38 5.96 0.16
N PRO A 158 2.65 5.24 -0.92
CA PRO A 158 1.87 5.37 -2.15
C PRO A 158 0.44 4.89 -1.95
N ARG A 159 -0.46 5.50 -2.72
CA ARG A 159 -1.86 5.11 -2.83
C ARG A 159 -2.22 5.12 -4.30
N TYR A 160 -2.65 3.98 -4.81
CA TYR A 160 -3.13 3.89 -6.17
C TYR A 160 -4.65 3.94 -6.18
N SER A 161 -5.21 4.94 -6.85
CA SER A 161 -6.65 5.03 -7.09
C SER A 161 -7.14 3.88 -7.97
N LYS A 162 -8.45 3.64 -7.98
CA LYS A 162 -9.08 2.66 -8.88
C LYS A 162 -8.67 2.90 -10.34
N ALA A 163 -8.64 4.15 -10.80
CA ALA A 163 -8.24 4.49 -12.17
C ALA A 163 -6.80 4.08 -12.47
N GLN A 164 -5.86 4.39 -11.58
CA GLN A 164 -4.45 4.00 -11.72
C GLN A 164 -4.25 2.47 -11.67
N ILE A 165 -5.01 1.77 -10.83
CA ILE A 165 -4.97 0.30 -10.79
C ILE A 165 -5.45 -0.28 -12.12
N MET A 166 -6.56 0.23 -12.65
CA MET A 166 -7.11 -0.21 -13.93
C MET A 166 -6.13 0.04 -15.09
N GLU A 167 -5.50 1.21 -15.12
CA GLU A 167 -4.47 1.56 -16.10
C GLU A 167 -3.26 0.63 -16.00
N ASN A 168 -2.76 0.37 -14.80
CA ASN A 168 -1.65 -0.56 -14.57
C ASN A 168 -1.97 -1.99 -15.00
N ILE A 169 -3.20 -2.48 -14.74
CA ILE A 169 -3.63 -3.78 -15.21
C ILE A 169 -3.71 -3.80 -16.74
N GLU A 170 -4.27 -2.76 -17.37
CA GLU A 170 -4.42 -2.68 -18.81
C GLU A 170 -3.07 -2.68 -19.54
N SER A 171 -2.09 -1.93 -19.02
CA SER A 171 -0.74 -1.81 -19.60
C SER A 171 0.16 -3.02 -19.35
N SER A 172 -0.14 -3.88 -18.36
CA SER A 172 0.68 -5.06 -18.06
C SER A 172 0.56 -6.15 -19.14
N ASN A 173 1.62 -6.94 -19.30
CA ASN A 173 1.60 -8.12 -20.17
C ASN A 173 0.65 -9.18 -19.58
N GLY A 174 -0.29 -9.65 -20.38
CA GLY A 174 -1.25 -10.69 -19.95
C GLY A 174 -0.71 -12.10 -20.05
N GLU A 175 0.35 -12.34 -20.82
CA GLU A 175 0.95 -13.67 -21.00
C GLU A 175 1.69 -14.14 -19.75
N ASP A 176 2.23 -13.19 -18.96
CA ASP A 176 2.98 -13.45 -17.72
C ASP A 176 2.12 -13.17 -16.48
N TRP A 177 0.78 -13.12 -16.63
CA TRP A 177 -0.12 -12.83 -15.54
C TRP A 177 -0.42 -14.08 -14.70
N GLY A 178 -0.32 -13.91 -13.38
CA GLY A 178 -0.73 -14.92 -12.41
C GLY A 178 0.45 -15.54 -11.67
N ALA A 179 0.12 -16.35 -10.67
CA ALA A 179 1.09 -17.13 -9.94
C ALA A 179 1.26 -18.51 -10.58
N ASP A 180 2.44 -19.12 -10.47
CA ASP A 180 2.68 -20.51 -10.86
C ASP A 180 1.79 -21.45 -10.04
N GLU A 181 1.71 -21.20 -8.73
CA GLU A 181 0.87 -21.91 -7.78
C GLU A 181 0.39 -20.93 -6.69
N TYR A 182 -0.83 -21.11 -6.17
CA TYR A 182 -1.31 -20.38 -5.01
C TYR A 182 -2.33 -21.16 -4.19
N GLU A 183 -2.46 -20.79 -2.91
CA GLU A 183 -3.46 -21.32 -2.00
C GLU A 183 -4.00 -20.22 -1.10
N ILE A 184 -5.31 -20.18 -0.89
CA ILE A 184 -5.93 -19.37 0.18
C ILE A 184 -5.91 -20.22 1.45
N ILE A 185 -4.99 -19.93 2.36
CA ILE A 185 -4.78 -20.68 3.60
C ILE A 185 -5.90 -20.40 4.60
N GLU A 186 -6.20 -19.10 4.83
CA GLU A 186 -7.17 -18.69 5.84
C GLU A 186 -7.85 -17.37 5.46
N VAL A 187 -9.09 -17.21 5.88
CA VAL A 187 -9.83 -15.95 5.79
C VAL A 187 -10.39 -15.56 7.15
N ALA A 188 -10.00 -14.40 7.64
CA ALA A 188 -10.50 -13.81 8.87
C ALA A 188 -11.30 -12.53 8.58
N ALA A 189 -12.32 -12.24 9.38
CA ALA A 189 -13.15 -11.06 9.18
C ALA A 189 -13.49 -10.34 10.48
N ASN A 190 -13.50 -9.01 10.41
CA ASN A 190 -13.90 -8.14 11.52
C ASN A 190 -15.15 -7.34 11.12
N ARG A 191 -16.31 -7.74 11.70
CA ARG A 191 -17.61 -7.13 11.39
C ARG A 191 -17.74 -5.69 11.89
N SER A 192 -17.12 -5.34 13.01
CA SER A 192 -17.19 -3.96 13.55
C SER A 192 -16.45 -2.96 12.68
N LYS A 193 -15.38 -3.39 12.01
CA LYS A 193 -14.56 -2.55 11.12
C LYS A 193 -14.84 -2.76 9.65
N ASN A 194 -15.75 -3.68 9.30
CA ASN A 194 -16.07 -4.09 7.93
C ASN A 194 -14.81 -4.44 7.12
N VAL A 195 -13.97 -5.30 7.69
CA VAL A 195 -12.65 -5.68 7.14
C VAL A 195 -12.59 -7.19 6.97
N VAL A 196 -12.00 -7.63 5.86
CA VAL A 196 -11.64 -9.02 5.60
C VAL A 196 -10.13 -9.11 5.41
N TYR A 197 -9.51 -10.13 5.99
CA TYR A 197 -8.12 -10.50 5.80
C TYR A 197 -8.10 -11.85 5.10
N VAL A 198 -7.26 -11.97 4.07
CA VAL A 198 -7.03 -13.23 3.36
C VAL A 198 -5.54 -13.55 3.47
N TRP A 199 -5.24 -14.69 4.07
CA TRP A 199 -3.88 -15.21 4.12
C TRP A 199 -3.71 -16.19 2.97
N THR A 200 -2.70 -15.93 2.13
CA THR A 200 -2.34 -16.76 0.97
C THR A 200 -0.89 -17.20 1.06
N TRP A 201 -0.61 -18.36 0.49
CA TRP A 201 0.70 -18.75 0.00
C TRP A 201 0.68 -18.70 -1.52
N HIS A 202 1.76 -18.28 -2.14
CA HIS A 202 1.90 -18.30 -3.59
C HIS A 202 3.36 -18.49 -4.01
N LYS A 203 3.53 -18.92 -5.24
CA LYS A 203 4.81 -19.17 -5.88
C LYS A 203 4.82 -18.51 -7.26
N PHE A 204 5.92 -17.86 -7.58
CA PHE A 204 6.17 -17.20 -8.86
C PHE A 204 7.53 -17.57 -9.42
N THR A 205 7.66 -17.43 -10.73
CA THR A 205 8.96 -17.34 -11.41
C THR A 205 9.25 -15.88 -11.70
N ASP A 206 10.41 -15.38 -11.25
CA ASP A 206 10.81 -13.98 -11.48
C ASP A 206 11.26 -13.76 -12.92
N ASP A 207 10.66 -12.82 -13.62
CA ASP A 207 10.87 -12.56 -15.06
C ASP A 207 12.28 -12.08 -15.41
N ILE A 208 13.04 -11.60 -14.43
CA ILE A 208 14.39 -11.04 -14.64
C ILE A 208 15.46 -12.11 -14.42
N THR A 209 15.27 -12.91 -13.38
CA THR A 209 16.28 -13.89 -12.93
C THR A 209 15.97 -15.33 -13.32
N ASP A 210 14.78 -15.64 -13.80
CA ASP A 210 14.24 -16.98 -14.01
C ASP A 210 14.25 -17.86 -12.74
N LEU A 211 14.39 -17.24 -11.57
CA LEU A 211 14.38 -17.96 -10.30
C LEU A 211 12.97 -18.04 -9.74
N GLN A 212 12.63 -19.21 -9.19
CA GLN A 212 11.38 -19.36 -8.46
C GLN A 212 11.51 -18.85 -7.03
N TYR A 213 10.47 -18.19 -6.56
CA TYR A 213 10.32 -17.80 -5.18
C TYR A 213 8.91 -18.10 -4.66
N GLU A 214 8.78 -18.24 -3.37
CA GLU A 214 7.50 -18.41 -2.69
C GLU A 214 7.42 -17.48 -1.48
N GLU A 215 6.20 -17.06 -1.15
CA GLU A 215 5.97 -16.28 0.04
C GLU A 215 4.56 -16.47 0.61
N ASN A 216 4.41 -16.14 1.89
CA ASN A 216 3.11 -15.91 2.49
C ASN A 216 2.75 -14.43 2.43
N GLN A 217 1.48 -14.15 2.14
CA GLN A 217 0.95 -12.79 2.10
C GLN A 217 -0.36 -12.71 2.87
N VAL A 218 -0.57 -11.61 3.57
CA VAL A 218 -1.87 -11.24 4.13
C VAL A 218 -2.38 -10.01 3.40
N THR A 219 -3.49 -10.17 2.68
CA THR A 219 -4.21 -9.06 2.05
C THR A 219 -5.36 -8.61 2.94
N ARG A 220 -5.39 -7.31 3.24
CA ARG A 220 -6.46 -6.65 4.00
C ARG A 220 -7.38 -5.91 3.03
N PHE A 221 -8.68 -6.21 3.09
CA PHE A 221 -9.74 -5.51 2.38
C PHE A 221 -10.62 -4.77 3.37
N GLN A 222 -10.82 -3.49 3.16
CA GLN A 222 -11.82 -2.69 3.88
C GLN A 222 -12.97 -2.36 2.95
N PHE A 223 -14.20 -2.54 3.45
CA PHE A 223 -15.41 -2.33 2.68
C PHE A 223 -16.21 -1.14 3.21
N ASN A 224 -16.96 -0.47 2.33
CA ASN A 224 -18.01 0.46 2.71
C ASN A 224 -19.33 -0.30 3.03
N ASP A 225 -20.37 0.43 3.35
CA ASP A 225 -21.69 -0.15 3.69
C ASP A 225 -22.37 -0.81 2.48
N ASP A 226 -22.01 -0.40 1.25
CA ASP A 226 -22.49 -0.99 0.01
C ASP A 226 -21.75 -2.28 -0.40
N GLY A 227 -20.75 -2.69 0.37
CA GLY A 227 -19.93 -3.88 0.10
C GLY A 227 -18.88 -3.68 -1.00
N GLN A 228 -18.51 -2.44 -1.29
CA GLN A 228 -17.40 -2.11 -2.19
C GLN A 228 -16.10 -1.95 -1.41
N VAL A 229 -14.99 -2.35 -2.02
CA VAL A 229 -13.64 -2.18 -1.46
C VAL A 229 -13.25 -0.71 -1.53
N ILE A 230 -13.03 -0.10 -0.36
CA ILE A 230 -12.55 1.29 -0.24
C ILE A 230 -11.05 1.37 0.07
N ALA A 231 -10.46 0.30 0.59
CA ALA A 231 -9.01 0.21 0.79
C ALA A 231 -8.56 -1.24 0.69
N ARG A 232 -7.45 -1.47 0.01
CA ARG A 232 -6.74 -2.74 -0.02
C ARG A 232 -5.27 -2.50 0.29
N GLY A 233 -4.63 -3.43 0.98
CA GLY A 233 -3.19 -3.39 1.23
C GLY A 233 -2.67 -4.75 1.63
N ASP A 234 -1.40 -5.00 1.33
CA ASP A 234 -0.75 -6.27 1.54
C ASP A 234 0.39 -6.16 2.56
N MET A 235 0.68 -7.28 3.21
CA MET A 235 1.90 -7.53 3.97
C MET A 235 2.41 -8.91 3.58
N SER A 236 3.67 -9.01 3.17
CA SER A 236 4.30 -10.24 2.69
C SER A 236 5.69 -10.45 3.28
N GLU A 237 6.29 -11.59 2.95
CA GLU A 237 7.63 -12.00 3.36
C GLU A 237 8.71 -11.46 2.40
N GLU A 238 8.65 -10.16 2.05
CA GLU A 238 9.53 -9.52 1.07
C GLU A 238 11.02 -9.82 1.29
N SER A 239 11.50 -9.83 2.54
CA SER A 239 12.90 -10.17 2.85
C SER A 239 13.26 -11.61 2.50
N LEU A 240 12.30 -12.54 2.60
CA LEU A 240 12.47 -13.92 2.20
C LEU A 240 12.55 -14.02 0.67
N VAL A 241 11.66 -13.36 -0.04
CA VAL A 241 11.66 -13.27 -1.51
C VAL A 241 13.00 -12.73 -2.02
N GLN A 242 13.46 -11.59 -1.50
CA GLN A 242 14.76 -11.02 -1.86
C GLN A 242 15.90 -12.01 -1.66
N SER A 243 15.89 -12.78 -0.56
CA SER A 243 16.91 -13.80 -0.29
C SER A 243 16.86 -14.96 -1.27
N GLN A 244 15.69 -15.41 -1.68
CA GLN A 244 15.48 -16.47 -2.67
C GLN A 244 15.97 -16.04 -4.05
N LEU A 245 15.77 -14.78 -4.42
CA LEU A 245 16.26 -14.18 -5.66
C LEU A 245 17.74 -13.79 -5.63
N GLY A 246 18.47 -14.10 -4.56
CA GLY A 246 19.90 -13.87 -4.44
C GLY A 246 20.30 -12.44 -4.07
N PHE A 247 19.37 -11.56 -3.75
CA PHE A 247 19.67 -10.22 -3.27
C PHE A 247 20.31 -10.26 -1.88
N LYS A 248 21.31 -9.42 -1.67
CA LYS A 248 22.00 -9.29 -0.38
C LYS A 248 21.69 -7.93 0.22
N VAL A 249 21.17 -7.94 1.45
CA VAL A 249 21.06 -6.70 2.22
C VAL A 249 22.47 -6.34 2.69
N SER A 250 23.02 -5.25 2.14
CA SER A 250 24.29 -4.66 2.61
C SER A 250 24.01 -3.47 3.53
N ARG A 251 24.82 -3.33 4.57
CA ARG A 251 24.84 -2.14 5.44
C ARG A 251 25.95 -1.19 5.03
#